data_d629e33ff97b5871fd89899d6e7b33fe
#
_entry.id   d629e33ff97b5871fd89899d6e7b33fe
#
_cell.length_a   1.000
_cell.length_b   1.000
_cell.length_c   1.000
_cell.angle_alpha   90.00
_cell.angle_beta   90.00
_cell.angle_gamma   90.00
#
_symmetry.space_group_name_H-M   'P 1'
#
loop_
_entity.id
_entity.type
_entity.pdbx_description
1 polymer ?
#
loop_
_entity_poly.entity_id
_entity_poly.type
_entity_poly.pdbx_seq_one_letter_code
_entity_poly.pdbx_strand_id
1 'polypeptide(L)'
;NHKSMNKFYLCLIGLLLGLNMSYAQTNMSSEMYDLAKMKEGLRNRRVSSYDRTGNNRDHLKAIKPGETAVLADIKGAGVINHIWITMSPGPRQLSRNDIILRMYWDGSDEPSVVSPIGPFFGQGWNEQYNYASFALSSGPNGGTGLCSYFAMPFAKGARIEIENQTDVNIGAFYYYIDYVEMKELPKDMGRFHAWFNREITEALPEGETEWGSVGKQTENKDGADNYVFADIKGKGHFVGLNYYVQCPTPMWYGEGDDMWFIDGEKQASLIGTGTE
;
A
#
# COMPACT_ATOMS: atom_id res chain seq x y z
N ASN A 1 61.47 13.53 -15.59
CA ASN A 1 60.16 13.54 -16.29
C ASN A 1 59.16 12.51 -15.75
N HIS A 2 59.57 11.46 -15.04
CA HIS A 2 58.65 10.47 -14.42
C HIS A 2 57.90 11.02 -13.19
N LYS A 3 58.45 11.95 -12.44
CA LYS A 3 57.78 12.57 -11.27
C LYS A 3 56.66 13.55 -11.64
N SER A 4 56.67 14.14 -12.82
CA SER A 4 55.61 15.05 -13.29
C SER A 4 54.38 14.28 -13.78
N MET A 5 54.60 13.15 -14.43
CA MET A 5 53.51 12.29 -14.96
C MET A 5 52.68 11.67 -13.83
N ASN A 6 53.31 11.17 -12.75
CA ASN A 6 52.61 10.61 -11.61
C ASN A 6 51.70 11.61 -10.89
N LYS A 7 52.08 12.87 -10.80
CA LYS A 7 51.23 13.93 -10.21
C LYS A 7 50.01 14.24 -11.06
N PHE A 8 50.15 14.17 -12.39
CA PHE A 8 49.04 14.41 -13.31
C PHE A 8 47.98 13.28 -13.24
N TYR A 9 48.40 12.02 -13.16
CA TYR A 9 47.52 10.89 -12.99
C TYR A 9 46.82 10.87 -11.62
N LEU A 10 47.50 11.26 -10.55
CA LEU A 10 46.87 11.39 -9.23
C LEU A 10 45.80 12.49 -9.18
N CYS A 11 46.04 13.63 -9.85
CA CYS A 11 45.04 14.69 -9.97
C CYS A 11 43.84 14.27 -10.85
N LEU A 12 44.05 13.49 -11.91
CA LEU A 12 42.98 12.99 -12.78
C LEU A 12 42.12 11.95 -12.06
N ILE A 13 42.71 11.04 -11.28
CA ILE A 13 41.98 10.05 -10.47
C ILE A 13 41.21 10.76 -9.34
N GLY A 14 41.80 11.78 -8.70
CA GLY A 14 41.10 12.57 -7.69
C GLY A 14 39.91 13.36 -8.28
N LEU A 15 40.02 13.89 -9.51
CA LEU A 15 38.93 14.57 -10.20
C LEU A 15 37.82 13.61 -10.62
N LEU A 16 38.15 12.40 -11.07
CA LEU A 16 37.18 11.34 -11.42
C LEU A 16 36.46 10.81 -10.20
N LEU A 17 37.13 10.63 -9.05
CA LEU A 17 36.50 10.24 -7.80
C LEU A 17 35.62 11.36 -7.21
N GLY A 18 36.04 12.62 -7.36
CA GLY A 18 35.24 13.79 -6.95
C GLY A 18 33.95 13.95 -7.77
N LEU A 19 34.01 13.66 -9.07
CA LEU A 19 32.82 13.67 -9.92
C LEU A 19 31.80 12.58 -9.57
N ASN A 20 32.27 11.38 -9.19
CA ASN A 20 31.38 10.31 -8.75
C ASN A 20 30.74 10.59 -7.37
N MET A 21 31.44 11.25 -6.46
CA MET A 21 30.86 11.66 -5.16
C MET A 21 29.83 12.79 -5.32
N SER A 22 29.99 13.67 -6.30
CA SER A 22 29.00 14.73 -6.59
C SER A 22 27.69 14.15 -7.14
N TYR A 23 27.75 13.07 -7.93
CA TYR A 23 26.54 12.37 -8.40
C TYR A 23 25.77 11.66 -7.28
N ALA A 24 26.46 11.11 -6.29
CA ALA A 24 25.81 10.47 -5.14
C ALA A 24 25.07 11.48 -4.23
N GLN A 25 25.56 12.71 -4.12
CA GLN A 25 24.93 13.77 -3.33
C GLN A 25 23.74 14.44 -4.04
N THR A 26 23.69 14.45 -5.37
CA THR A 26 22.59 15.05 -6.11
C THR A 26 21.38 14.13 -6.29
N ASN A 27 21.50 12.84 -6.01
CA ASN A 27 20.40 11.87 -6.08
C ASN A 27 19.62 11.66 -4.78
N MET A 28 20.00 12.36 -3.70
CA MET A 28 19.19 12.43 -2.47
C MET A 28 18.20 13.60 -2.52
N SER A 29 17.53 13.82 -3.64
CA SER A 29 16.37 14.70 -3.66
C SER A 29 15.23 13.99 -2.94
N SER A 30 14.74 14.56 -1.85
CA SER A 30 13.55 14.04 -1.19
C SER A 30 12.39 13.99 -2.21
N GLU A 31 11.53 12.99 -2.14
CA GLU A 31 10.32 12.89 -2.98
C GLU A 31 9.50 14.19 -2.96
N MET A 32 9.49 14.91 -1.83
CA MET A 32 8.88 16.21 -1.68
C MET A 32 9.51 17.29 -2.59
N TYR A 33 10.82 17.25 -2.78
CA TYR A 33 11.51 18.15 -3.70
C TYR A 33 11.15 17.87 -5.17
N ASP A 34 10.90 16.60 -5.52
CA ASP A 34 10.47 16.20 -6.87
C ASP A 34 9.06 16.70 -7.22
N LEU A 35 8.22 16.98 -6.24
CA LEU A 35 6.90 17.60 -6.46
C LEU A 35 7.02 19.03 -7.01
N ALA A 36 8.11 19.73 -6.73
CA ALA A 36 8.35 21.08 -7.22
C ALA A 36 8.87 21.10 -8.67
N LYS A 37 9.28 19.97 -9.23
CA LYS A 37 9.80 19.87 -10.59
C LYS A 37 8.69 19.87 -11.62
N MET A 38 8.77 20.74 -12.59
CA MET A 38 7.88 20.73 -13.75
C MET A 38 8.23 19.53 -14.64
N LYS A 39 7.26 18.66 -14.88
CA LYS A 39 7.42 17.45 -15.71
C LYS A 39 6.62 17.63 -17.01
N GLU A 40 7.31 17.61 -18.13
CA GLU A 40 6.70 17.70 -19.46
C GLU A 40 6.10 16.36 -19.89
N GLY A 41 5.11 16.40 -20.79
CA GLY A 41 4.51 15.20 -21.38
C GLY A 41 3.56 14.44 -20.46
N LEU A 42 3.27 14.97 -19.27
CA LEU A 42 2.32 14.39 -18.31
C LEU A 42 1.02 15.18 -18.29
N ARG A 43 -0.10 14.48 -18.15
CA ARG A 43 -1.42 15.09 -18.04
C ARG A 43 -2.19 14.51 -16.86
N ASN A 44 -2.60 15.38 -15.94
CA ASN A 44 -3.46 14.99 -14.83
C ASN A 44 -4.87 14.70 -15.32
N ARG A 45 -5.42 13.61 -14.83
CA ARG A 45 -6.77 13.12 -15.10
C ARG A 45 -7.47 12.72 -13.81
N ARG A 46 -8.79 12.70 -13.84
CA ARG A 46 -9.64 12.22 -12.75
C ARG A 46 -10.78 11.38 -13.28
N VAL A 47 -11.01 10.24 -12.63
CA VAL A 47 -12.28 9.53 -12.67
C VAL A 47 -12.96 9.75 -11.31
N SER A 48 -14.24 10.05 -11.30
CA SER A 48 -14.96 10.30 -10.05
C SER A 48 -16.46 10.07 -10.21
N SER A 49 -17.14 10.04 -9.09
CA SER A 49 -18.59 9.87 -9.00
C SER A 49 -19.41 11.16 -9.28
N TYR A 50 -18.79 12.19 -9.84
CA TYR A 50 -19.46 13.47 -10.07
C TYR A 50 -20.73 13.36 -10.92
N ASP A 51 -21.72 14.23 -10.65
CA ASP A 51 -22.97 14.30 -11.39
C ASP A 51 -22.73 14.81 -12.82
N ARG A 52 -22.91 13.93 -13.82
CA ARG A 52 -22.71 14.24 -15.24
C ARG A 52 -23.71 15.26 -15.78
N THR A 53 -24.80 15.54 -15.05
CA THR A 53 -25.82 16.53 -15.46
C THR A 53 -25.45 17.95 -15.04
N GLY A 54 -24.39 18.14 -14.24
CA GLY A 54 -23.99 19.42 -13.70
C GLY A 54 -24.77 19.83 -12.44
N ASN A 55 -25.61 18.93 -11.89
CA ASN A 55 -26.23 19.10 -10.58
C ASN A 55 -25.29 18.59 -9.47
N ASN A 56 -25.81 18.25 -8.31
CA ASN A 56 -25.03 17.88 -7.13
C ASN A 56 -25.39 16.48 -6.57
N ARG A 57 -25.64 15.52 -7.48
CA ARG A 57 -25.86 14.12 -7.12
C ARG A 57 -24.58 13.32 -7.38
N ASP A 58 -23.52 13.67 -6.69
CA ASP A 58 -22.14 13.24 -6.94
C ASP A 58 -21.82 11.84 -6.40
N HIS A 59 -22.79 10.98 -6.21
CA HIS A 59 -22.58 9.61 -5.74
C HIS A 59 -23.02 8.58 -6.78
N LEU A 60 -22.43 7.40 -6.71
CA LEU A 60 -22.98 6.24 -7.42
C LEU A 60 -24.39 5.94 -6.88
N LYS A 61 -25.25 5.41 -7.75
CA LYS A 61 -26.51 4.82 -7.31
C LYS A 61 -26.24 3.77 -6.24
N ALA A 62 -27.26 3.50 -5.42
CA ALA A 62 -27.14 2.50 -4.37
C ALA A 62 -26.61 1.17 -4.92
N ILE A 63 -25.50 0.70 -4.34
CA ILE A 63 -24.89 -0.59 -4.67
C ILE A 63 -25.51 -1.63 -3.74
N LYS A 64 -26.27 -2.57 -4.32
CA LYS A 64 -27.01 -3.57 -3.56
C LYS A 64 -26.10 -4.68 -3.04
N PRO A 65 -26.54 -5.47 -2.04
CA PRO A 65 -25.88 -6.70 -1.66
C PRO A 65 -25.58 -7.61 -2.86
N GLY A 66 -24.35 -8.11 -2.96
CA GLY A 66 -23.87 -8.94 -4.06
C GLY A 66 -23.55 -8.19 -5.37
N GLU A 67 -23.78 -6.89 -5.42
CA GLU A 67 -23.50 -6.09 -6.63
C GLU A 67 -22.05 -5.64 -6.68
N THR A 68 -21.45 -5.71 -7.87
CA THR A 68 -20.14 -5.15 -8.18
C THR A 68 -20.30 -3.85 -8.97
N ALA A 69 -19.68 -2.77 -8.51
CA ALA A 69 -19.62 -1.48 -9.16
C ALA A 69 -18.23 -1.18 -9.69
N VAL A 70 -18.12 -0.85 -10.98
CA VAL A 70 -16.87 -0.39 -11.60
C VAL A 70 -16.70 1.10 -11.28
N LEU A 71 -15.62 1.43 -10.58
CA LEU A 71 -15.26 2.81 -10.24
C LEU A 71 -14.48 3.47 -11.38
N ALA A 72 -13.56 2.72 -12.00
CA ALA A 72 -12.73 3.19 -13.11
C ALA A 72 -12.43 2.07 -14.10
N ASP A 73 -12.41 2.42 -15.38
CA ASP A 73 -11.89 1.61 -16.49
C ASP A 73 -11.07 2.54 -17.40
N ILE A 74 -9.79 2.71 -17.02
CA ILE A 74 -8.85 3.63 -17.65
C ILE A 74 -8.10 2.88 -18.76
N LYS A 75 -7.97 3.51 -19.92
CA LYS A 75 -7.21 2.96 -21.06
C LYS A 75 -5.92 3.75 -21.26
N GLY A 76 -4.89 3.08 -21.77
CA GLY A 76 -3.57 3.68 -22.02
C GLY A 76 -2.64 3.54 -20.82
N ALA A 77 -1.51 4.25 -20.86
CA ALA A 77 -0.49 4.21 -19.82
C ALA A 77 -0.66 5.36 -18.81
N GLY A 78 -0.33 5.09 -17.55
CA GLY A 78 -0.42 6.10 -16.51
C GLY A 78 0.00 5.61 -15.14
N VAL A 79 -0.15 6.48 -14.16
CA VAL A 79 0.06 6.19 -12.74
C VAL A 79 -1.07 6.79 -11.94
N ILE A 80 -1.85 5.97 -11.24
CA ILE A 80 -2.77 6.47 -10.21
C ILE A 80 -1.91 6.92 -9.04
N ASN A 81 -2.16 8.11 -8.54
CA ASN A 81 -1.39 8.71 -7.46
C ASN A 81 -2.24 9.24 -6.30
N HIS A 82 -3.55 9.18 -6.43
CA HIS A 82 -4.47 9.53 -5.37
C HIS A 82 -5.80 8.80 -5.55
N ILE A 83 -6.28 8.20 -4.48
CA ILE A 83 -7.64 7.67 -4.36
C ILE A 83 -8.26 8.27 -3.10
N TRP A 84 -9.45 8.86 -3.24
CA TRP A 84 -10.27 9.30 -2.12
C TRP A 84 -11.64 8.66 -2.20
N ILE A 85 -12.12 8.15 -1.08
CA ILE A 85 -13.42 7.46 -0.99
C ILE A 85 -14.14 7.89 0.28
N THR A 86 -15.45 8.06 0.19
CA THR A 86 -16.36 8.08 1.34
C THR A 86 -17.67 7.42 0.98
N MET A 87 -18.39 6.92 1.97
CA MET A 87 -19.61 6.15 1.76
C MET A 87 -20.62 6.33 2.90
N SER A 88 -21.88 6.05 2.57
CA SER A 88 -23.01 6.06 3.50
C SER A 88 -23.89 4.81 3.25
N PRO A 89 -24.42 4.18 4.31
CA PRO A 89 -24.30 4.55 5.70
C PRO A 89 -22.88 4.36 6.26
N GLY A 90 -22.62 4.87 7.47
CA GLY A 90 -21.34 4.71 8.16
C GLY A 90 -21.12 3.27 8.69
N PRO A 91 -19.94 2.95 9.26
CA PRO A 91 -19.53 1.57 9.59
C PRO A 91 -20.38 0.86 10.64
N ARG A 92 -21.15 1.58 11.43
CA ARG A 92 -22.13 0.97 12.38
C ARG A 92 -23.28 0.24 11.67
N GLN A 93 -23.57 0.58 10.42
CA GLN A 93 -24.66 0.02 9.61
C GLN A 93 -24.15 -0.69 8.38
N LEU A 94 -22.95 -0.35 7.90
CA LEU A 94 -22.33 -0.87 6.69
C LEU A 94 -20.90 -1.30 7.00
N SER A 95 -20.66 -2.60 7.08
CA SER A 95 -19.32 -3.14 7.34
C SER A 95 -18.36 -2.84 6.21
N ARG A 96 -17.32 -2.07 6.48
CA ARG A 96 -16.22 -1.81 5.54
C ARG A 96 -15.30 -3.01 5.35
N ASN A 97 -15.43 -4.02 6.22
CA ASN A 97 -14.71 -5.29 6.09
C ASN A 97 -15.38 -6.25 5.10
N ASP A 98 -16.63 -5.96 4.70
CA ASP A 98 -17.41 -6.77 3.76
C ASP A 98 -17.67 -6.02 2.43
N ILE A 99 -16.90 -4.96 2.16
CA ILE A 99 -16.84 -4.29 0.85
C ILE A 99 -15.48 -4.58 0.26
N ILE A 100 -15.44 -5.34 -0.83
CA ILE A 100 -14.19 -5.83 -1.41
C ILE A 100 -13.74 -4.89 -2.54
N LEU A 101 -12.55 -4.34 -2.38
CA LEU A 101 -11.84 -3.55 -3.38
C LEU A 101 -11.00 -4.47 -4.26
N ARG A 102 -11.16 -4.36 -5.59
CA ARG A 102 -10.31 -5.04 -6.57
C ARG A 102 -9.71 -4.06 -7.54
N MET A 103 -8.44 -4.27 -7.89
CA MET A 103 -7.76 -3.49 -8.91
C MET A 103 -7.01 -4.42 -9.87
N TYR A 104 -7.13 -4.10 -11.14
CA TYR A 104 -6.57 -4.89 -12.25
C TYR A 104 -5.70 -3.98 -13.12
N TRP A 105 -4.54 -4.48 -13.50
CA TRP A 105 -3.61 -3.75 -14.36
C TRP A 105 -3.46 -4.41 -15.72
N ASP A 106 -3.35 -3.58 -16.75
CA ASP A 106 -2.91 -3.96 -18.10
C ASP A 106 -3.79 -5.01 -18.81
N GLY A 107 -5.04 -5.13 -18.42
CA GLY A 107 -6.00 -6.06 -18.98
C GLY A 107 -5.90 -7.49 -18.43
N SER A 108 -5.25 -7.65 -17.26
CA SER A 108 -5.30 -8.93 -16.52
C SER A 108 -6.73 -9.27 -16.10
N ASP A 109 -7.10 -10.53 -16.20
CA ASP A 109 -8.34 -11.07 -15.64
C ASP A 109 -8.25 -11.31 -14.13
N GLU A 110 -7.01 -11.46 -13.61
CA GLU A 110 -6.75 -11.63 -12.19
C GLU A 110 -6.43 -10.29 -11.53
N PRO A 111 -7.06 -9.97 -10.40
CA PRO A 111 -6.81 -8.74 -9.67
C PRO A 111 -5.45 -8.75 -8.99
N SER A 112 -4.71 -7.66 -9.12
CA SER A 112 -3.47 -7.43 -8.38
C SER A 112 -3.69 -6.88 -6.97
N VAL A 113 -4.87 -6.32 -6.73
CA VAL A 113 -5.31 -5.87 -5.41
C VAL A 113 -6.64 -6.55 -5.09
N VAL A 114 -6.67 -7.25 -3.96
CA VAL A 114 -7.89 -7.80 -3.36
C VAL A 114 -7.84 -7.56 -1.87
N SER A 115 -8.70 -6.70 -1.38
CA SER A 115 -8.76 -6.40 0.05
C SER A 115 -10.13 -5.85 0.43
N PRO A 116 -10.62 -6.12 1.64
CA PRO A 116 -11.69 -5.33 2.21
C PRO A 116 -11.30 -3.85 2.27
N ILE A 117 -12.25 -2.96 2.02
CA ILE A 117 -11.95 -1.53 1.87
C ILE A 117 -11.46 -0.91 3.20
N GLY A 118 -12.00 -1.33 4.34
CA GLY A 118 -11.54 -0.88 5.65
C GLY A 118 -10.07 -1.23 5.90
N PRO A 119 -9.68 -2.50 5.86
CA PRO A 119 -8.29 -2.93 5.99
C PRO A 119 -7.33 -2.27 5.00
N PHE A 120 -7.73 -2.13 3.72
CA PHE A 120 -6.89 -1.48 2.72
C PHE A 120 -6.52 -0.04 3.11
N PHE A 121 -7.49 0.71 3.62
CA PHE A 121 -7.31 2.11 4.02
C PHE A 121 -6.96 2.30 5.50
N GLY A 122 -6.50 1.29 6.21
CA GLY A 122 -6.05 1.40 7.59
C GLY A 122 -7.17 1.48 8.64
N GLN A 123 -8.39 1.03 8.34
CA GLN A 123 -9.54 0.98 9.25
C GLN A 123 -10.09 -0.45 9.39
N GLY A 124 -9.23 -1.40 9.74
CA GLY A 124 -9.54 -2.84 9.73
C GLY A 124 -10.49 -3.34 10.82
N TRP A 125 -10.70 -2.56 11.90
CA TRP A 125 -11.64 -2.90 12.96
C TRP A 125 -13.10 -2.57 12.65
N ASN A 126 -13.40 -2.14 11.42
CA ASN A 126 -14.68 -1.58 11.03
C ASN A 126 -15.07 -0.33 11.86
N GLU A 127 -14.08 0.41 12.30
CA GLU A 127 -14.21 1.65 13.06
C GLU A 127 -13.71 2.83 12.25
N GLN A 128 -14.25 4.02 12.57
CA GLN A 128 -13.78 5.28 11.98
C GLN A 128 -12.87 5.99 12.96
N TYR A 129 -11.70 6.39 12.51
CA TYR A 129 -10.78 7.27 13.25
C TYR A 129 -9.92 8.04 12.28
N ASN A 130 -9.52 9.26 12.71
CA ASN A 130 -8.56 10.06 11.95
C ASN A 130 -7.15 9.49 12.16
N TYR A 131 -6.42 9.29 11.06
CA TYR A 131 -5.01 8.97 11.12
C TYR A 131 -4.30 9.45 9.85
N ALA A 132 -2.98 9.52 9.88
CA ALA A 132 -2.13 9.77 8.73
C ALA A 132 -0.87 8.92 8.83
N SER A 133 -0.50 8.30 7.72
CA SER A 133 0.76 7.63 7.49
C SER A 133 1.42 8.21 6.23
N PHE A 134 2.52 7.62 5.79
CA PHE A 134 3.20 8.07 4.57
C PHE A 134 2.32 7.98 3.32
N ALA A 135 1.57 6.90 3.15
CA ALA A 135 0.81 6.63 1.92
C ALA A 135 -0.70 6.53 2.11
N LEU A 136 -1.18 6.42 3.34
CA LEU A 136 -2.60 6.28 3.65
C LEU A 136 -3.01 7.29 4.70
N SER A 137 -4.25 7.77 4.61
CA SER A 137 -4.84 8.60 5.65
C SER A 137 -6.36 8.45 5.70
N SER A 138 -6.93 8.80 6.83
CA SER A 138 -8.38 8.97 6.97
C SER A 138 -8.71 10.25 7.70
N GLY A 139 -9.70 10.98 7.18
CA GLY A 139 -10.17 12.26 7.69
C GLY A 139 -11.09 12.96 6.68
N PRO A 140 -11.74 14.06 7.06
CA PRO A 140 -11.99 14.56 8.41
C PRO A 140 -13.13 13.79 9.11
N ASN A 141 -13.76 14.44 10.09
CA ASN A 141 -14.98 13.98 10.76
C ASN A 141 -14.85 12.54 11.30
N GLY A 142 -13.79 12.29 12.07
CA GLY A 142 -13.54 10.99 12.66
C GLY A 142 -13.16 9.90 11.64
N GLY A 143 -12.59 10.27 10.48
CA GLY A 143 -12.09 9.29 9.52
C GLY A 143 -13.13 8.80 8.51
N THR A 144 -14.10 9.65 8.14
CA THR A 144 -15.11 9.29 7.12
C THR A 144 -14.52 9.17 5.72
N GLY A 145 -13.60 10.08 5.37
CA GLY A 145 -12.87 10.02 4.10
C GLY A 145 -11.66 9.12 4.21
N LEU A 146 -11.44 8.28 3.21
CA LEU A 146 -10.35 7.32 3.09
C LEU A 146 -9.45 7.75 1.94
N CYS A 147 -8.14 7.90 2.17
CA CYS A 147 -7.20 8.37 1.16
C CYS A 147 -6.05 7.38 0.98
N SER A 148 -5.65 7.19 -0.28
CA SER A 148 -4.42 6.49 -0.67
C SER A 148 -3.60 7.37 -1.60
N TYR A 149 -2.30 7.46 -1.34
CA TYR A 149 -1.31 8.17 -2.15
C TYR A 149 -0.27 7.22 -2.73
N PHE A 150 -0.51 5.92 -2.70
CA PHE A 150 0.34 4.95 -3.38
C PHE A 150 0.40 5.23 -4.88
N ALA A 151 1.61 5.21 -5.43
CA ALA A 151 1.78 5.19 -6.87
C ALA A 151 1.40 3.81 -7.43
N MET A 152 0.42 3.77 -8.33
CA MET A 152 -0.09 2.54 -8.95
C MET A 152 0.08 2.63 -10.48
N PRO A 153 1.24 2.21 -11.02
CA PRO A 153 1.53 2.31 -12.45
C PRO A 153 0.78 1.26 -13.28
N PHE A 154 0.41 1.64 -14.50
CA PHE A 154 -0.16 0.75 -15.50
C PHE A 154 0.29 1.13 -16.91
N ALA A 155 0.52 0.16 -17.80
CA ALA A 155 1.05 0.38 -19.15
C ALA A 155 -0.03 0.36 -20.24
N LYS A 156 -1.15 -0.37 -20.01
CA LYS A 156 -2.23 -0.54 -20.99
C LYS A 156 -3.60 -0.13 -20.46
N GLY A 157 -3.75 -0.13 -19.15
CA GLY A 157 -5.00 0.25 -18.51
C GLY A 157 -5.07 -0.12 -17.05
N ALA A 158 -6.06 0.46 -16.36
CA ALA A 158 -6.38 0.20 -14.97
C ALA A 158 -7.89 0.06 -14.80
N ARG A 159 -8.34 -1.04 -14.20
CA ARG A 159 -9.73 -1.23 -13.79
C ARG A 159 -9.81 -1.33 -12.28
N ILE A 160 -10.73 -0.58 -11.69
CA ILE A 160 -10.98 -0.56 -10.25
C ILE A 160 -12.46 -0.79 -10.01
N GLU A 161 -12.78 -1.70 -9.10
CA GLU A 161 -14.15 -2.04 -8.75
C GLU A 161 -14.29 -2.33 -7.27
N ILE A 162 -15.51 -2.22 -6.78
CA ILE A 162 -15.91 -2.67 -5.45
C ILE A 162 -17.08 -3.64 -5.55
N GLU A 163 -17.10 -4.63 -4.68
CA GLU A 163 -18.20 -5.56 -4.50
C GLU A 163 -18.79 -5.37 -3.10
N ASN A 164 -20.10 -5.24 -3.04
CA ASN A 164 -20.82 -5.16 -1.77
C ASN A 164 -21.19 -6.55 -1.29
N GLN A 165 -20.42 -7.11 -0.37
CA GLN A 165 -20.71 -8.41 0.27
C GLN A 165 -21.49 -8.24 1.58
N THR A 166 -21.93 -7.04 1.93
CA THR A 166 -22.80 -6.80 3.09
C THR A 166 -24.25 -7.19 2.77
N ASP A 167 -25.09 -7.21 3.79
CA ASP A 167 -26.54 -7.42 3.71
C ASP A 167 -27.34 -6.11 3.52
N VAL A 168 -26.67 -4.96 3.46
CA VAL A 168 -27.30 -3.65 3.31
C VAL A 168 -26.85 -2.94 2.01
N ASN A 169 -27.67 -2.02 1.51
CA ASN A 169 -27.28 -1.20 0.39
C ASN A 169 -26.22 -0.18 0.79
N ILE A 170 -25.20 0.00 -0.04
CA ILE A 170 -24.37 1.19 0.01
C ILE A 170 -25.19 2.32 -0.62
N GLY A 171 -25.82 3.14 0.20
CA GLY A 171 -26.78 4.17 -0.25
C GLY A 171 -26.14 5.28 -1.05
N ALA A 172 -24.91 5.67 -0.69
CA ALA A 172 -24.11 6.65 -1.40
C ALA A 172 -22.63 6.27 -1.36
N PHE A 173 -21.97 6.32 -2.49
CA PHE A 173 -20.55 6.06 -2.63
C PHE A 173 -19.91 7.17 -3.45
N TYR A 174 -19.04 7.95 -2.82
CA TYR A 174 -18.32 9.05 -3.43
C TYR A 174 -16.87 8.68 -3.59
N TYR A 175 -16.25 9.03 -4.73
CA TYR A 175 -14.84 8.76 -4.94
C TYR A 175 -14.17 9.72 -5.92
N TYR A 176 -12.87 9.87 -5.75
CA TYR A 176 -11.92 10.39 -6.73
C TYR A 176 -10.83 9.35 -6.97
N ILE A 177 -10.45 9.18 -8.22
CA ILE A 177 -9.28 8.42 -8.67
C ILE A 177 -8.50 9.36 -9.57
N ASP A 178 -7.43 9.93 -9.02
CA ASP A 178 -6.55 10.84 -9.75
C ASP A 178 -5.37 10.07 -10.30
N TYR A 179 -5.04 10.34 -11.56
CA TYR A 179 -3.93 9.70 -12.22
C TYR A 179 -3.22 10.64 -13.18
N VAL A 180 -1.98 10.33 -13.46
CA VAL A 180 -1.19 10.95 -14.51
C VAL A 180 -1.24 10.07 -15.74
N GLU A 181 -1.81 10.62 -16.83
CA GLU A 181 -1.78 10.00 -18.15
C GLU A 181 -0.42 10.28 -18.80
N MET A 182 0.15 9.27 -19.45
CA MET A 182 1.42 9.38 -20.16
C MET A 182 1.38 8.57 -21.46
N LYS A 183 2.28 8.89 -22.38
CA LYS A 183 2.34 8.22 -23.68
C LYS A 183 2.76 6.74 -23.51
N GLU A 184 3.69 6.49 -22.63
CA GLU A 184 4.28 5.18 -22.37
C GLU A 184 4.75 5.12 -20.92
N LEU A 185 4.54 3.98 -20.27
CA LEU A 185 5.06 3.75 -18.93
C LEU A 185 6.55 3.38 -19.01
N PRO A 186 7.43 3.98 -18.18
CA PRO A 186 8.83 3.54 -18.06
C PRO A 186 8.93 2.04 -17.76
N LYS A 187 9.90 1.37 -18.40
CA LYS A 187 10.04 -0.11 -18.34
C LYS A 187 10.45 -0.64 -16.97
N ASP A 188 11.03 0.20 -16.15
CA ASP A 188 11.49 -0.10 -14.79
C ASP A 188 10.40 0.09 -13.72
N MET A 189 9.20 0.50 -14.11
CA MET A 189 8.08 0.64 -13.17
C MET A 189 7.32 -0.68 -12.97
N GLY A 190 7.22 -1.10 -11.71
CA GLY A 190 6.43 -2.25 -11.26
C GLY A 190 4.92 -2.01 -11.31
N ARG A 191 4.17 -2.96 -10.78
CA ARG A 191 2.72 -2.85 -10.56
C ARG A 191 2.43 -2.91 -9.08
N PHE A 192 1.43 -2.16 -8.64
CA PHE A 192 1.01 -2.19 -7.25
C PHE A 192 0.21 -3.45 -6.96
N HIS A 193 0.54 -4.14 -5.89
CA HIS A 193 -0.17 -5.30 -5.39
C HIS A 193 -0.55 -5.09 -3.92
N ALA A 194 -1.70 -5.59 -3.54
CA ALA A 194 -2.10 -5.69 -2.15
C ALA A 194 -3.03 -6.90 -1.97
N TRP A 195 -2.89 -7.58 -0.87
CA TRP A 195 -3.76 -8.68 -0.49
C TRP A 195 -4.12 -8.59 0.98
N PHE A 196 -5.12 -9.32 1.37
CA PHE A 196 -5.62 -9.37 2.74
C PHE A 196 -5.55 -10.81 3.25
N ASN A 197 -5.04 -10.96 4.46
CA ASN A 197 -5.08 -12.22 5.18
C ASN A 197 -5.69 -11.99 6.57
N ARG A 198 -6.36 -13.01 7.08
CA ARG A 198 -6.87 -13.05 8.44
C ARG A 198 -6.71 -14.47 8.97
N GLU A 199 -6.12 -14.57 10.13
CA GLU A 199 -5.87 -15.83 10.80
C GLU A 199 -6.19 -15.72 12.29
N ILE A 200 -6.64 -16.81 12.88
CA ILE A 200 -6.73 -16.95 14.32
C ILE A 200 -5.54 -17.79 14.74
N THR A 201 -4.58 -17.15 15.41
CA THR A 201 -3.40 -17.84 15.93
C THR A 201 -3.76 -18.60 17.20
N GLU A 202 -3.13 -19.76 17.39
CA GLU A 202 -3.29 -20.55 18.61
C GLU A 202 -2.28 -20.09 19.67
N ALA A 203 -2.76 -19.90 20.91
CA ALA A 203 -1.88 -19.61 22.03
C ALA A 203 -1.06 -20.86 22.39
N LEU A 204 0.13 -20.66 22.97
CA LEU A 204 0.92 -21.75 23.51
C LEU A 204 0.12 -22.50 24.59
N PRO A 205 0.25 -23.85 24.69
CA PRO A 205 -0.48 -24.64 25.68
C PRO A 205 -0.24 -24.20 27.12
N GLU A 206 0.95 -23.68 27.42
CA GLU A 206 1.35 -23.16 28.73
C GLU A 206 0.80 -21.74 29.00
N GLY A 207 0.17 -21.14 28.02
CA GLY A 207 -0.27 -19.75 28.04
C GLY A 207 0.87 -18.78 27.75
N GLU A 208 0.50 -17.53 27.59
CA GLU A 208 1.41 -16.42 27.32
C GLU A 208 1.25 -15.36 28.40
N THR A 209 2.33 -14.65 28.69
CA THR A 209 2.33 -13.55 29.66
C THR A 209 2.65 -12.23 28.96
N GLU A 210 2.39 -11.11 29.66
CA GLU A 210 2.68 -9.76 29.19
C GLU A 210 4.13 -9.55 28.70
N TRP A 211 5.05 -10.35 29.21
CA TRP A 211 6.49 -10.26 28.90
C TRP A 211 6.98 -11.48 28.11
N GLY A 212 6.12 -12.05 27.30
CA GLY A 212 6.43 -13.23 26.51
C GLY A 212 6.17 -14.55 27.23
N SER A 213 6.56 -15.65 26.62
CA SER A 213 6.39 -16.96 27.22
C SER A 213 7.23 -17.11 28.46
N VAL A 214 6.60 -17.24 29.62
CA VAL A 214 7.31 -17.57 30.85
C VAL A 214 7.65 -19.05 30.84
N GLY A 215 8.91 -19.38 30.66
CA GLY A 215 9.44 -20.67 31.00
C GLY A 215 10.05 -21.51 29.90
N LYS A 216 9.70 -21.39 28.64
CA LYS A 216 10.40 -22.04 27.54
C LYS A 216 10.36 -21.12 26.32
N GLN A 217 11.36 -20.29 26.19
CA GLN A 217 11.67 -19.69 24.91
C GLN A 217 12.11 -20.82 23.97
N THR A 218 11.27 -21.17 23.04
CA THR A 218 11.67 -22.05 21.94
C THR A 218 12.39 -21.18 20.92
N GLU A 219 13.60 -21.58 20.55
CA GLU A 219 14.31 -20.92 19.45
C GLU A 219 13.46 -20.99 18.18
N ASN A 220 13.12 -19.84 17.60
CA ASN A 220 12.47 -19.74 16.31
C ASN A 220 13.44 -19.10 15.32
N LYS A 221 14.13 -19.91 14.52
CA LYS A 221 15.13 -19.44 13.54
C LYS A 221 14.66 -19.48 12.10
N ASP A 222 13.65 -20.26 11.84
CA ASP A 222 13.14 -20.52 10.48
C ASP A 222 11.74 -19.94 10.22
N GLY A 223 11.16 -19.27 11.23
CA GLY A 223 9.83 -18.68 11.12
C GLY A 223 8.69 -19.70 11.02
N ALA A 224 8.96 -20.97 11.31
CA ALA A 224 7.91 -21.98 11.36
C ALA A 224 6.84 -21.55 12.37
N ASP A 225 5.58 -21.73 12.02
CA ASP A 225 4.41 -21.36 12.83
C ASP A 225 4.19 -19.84 13.04
N ASN A 226 5.01 -18.98 12.44
CA ASN A 226 4.76 -17.53 12.43
C ASN A 226 3.54 -17.18 11.57
N TYR A 227 2.83 -16.14 11.97
CA TYR A 227 1.80 -15.52 11.14
C TYR A 227 2.44 -14.97 9.85
N VAL A 228 1.91 -15.34 8.69
CA VAL A 228 2.46 -14.92 7.39
C VAL A 228 1.89 -13.56 6.99
N PHE A 229 2.70 -12.53 7.02
CA PHE A 229 2.31 -11.20 6.50
C PHE A 229 2.28 -11.16 4.98
N ALA A 230 3.24 -11.79 4.31
CA ALA A 230 3.33 -11.80 2.85
C ALA A 230 4.12 -13.01 2.34
N ASP A 231 3.58 -13.68 1.31
CA ASP A 231 4.29 -14.67 0.47
C ASP A 231 4.30 -14.11 -0.97
N ILE A 232 5.43 -13.52 -1.37
CA ILE A 232 5.55 -12.78 -2.63
C ILE A 232 6.51 -13.51 -3.57
N LYS A 233 6.05 -13.78 -4.80
CA LYS A 233 6.89 -14.31 -5.88
C LYS A 233 7.08 -13.24 -6.94
N GLY A 234 8.34 -12.88 -7.20
CA GLY A 234 8.69 -11.87 -8.19
C GLY A 234 9.75 -10.90 -7.70
N LYS A 235 9.93 -9.80 -8.42
CA LYS A 235 10.88 -8.73 -8.11
C LYS A 235 10.13 -7.45 -7.82
N GLY A 236 10.38 -6.83 -6.68
CA GLY A 236 9.71 -5.60 -6.29
C GLY A 236 10.19 -5.05 -4.95
N HIS A 237 9.38 -4.18 -4.38
CA HIS A 237 9.60 -3.59 -3.07
C HIS A 237 8.38 -3.85 -2.19
N PHE A 238 8.61 -4.28 -0.96
CA PHE A 238 7.58 -4.26 0.06
C PHE A 238 7.38 -2.81 0.52
N VAL A 239 6.14 -2.32 0.44
CA VAL A 239 5.86 -0.89 0.64
C VAL A 239 5.03 -0.60 1.89
N GLY A 240 4.62 -1.64 2.62
CA GLY A 240 3.92 -1.45 3.88
C GLY A 240 2.98 -2.57 4.28
N LEU A 241 2.52 -2.48 5.50
CA LEU A 241 1.62 -3.41 6.16
C LEU A 241 0.61 -2.62 6.99
N ASN A 242 -0.68 -2.96 6.87
CA ASN A 242 -1.69 -2.60 7.84
C ASN A 242 -1.95 -3.83 8.72
N TYR A 243 -1.49 -3.81 9.94
CA TYR A 243 -1.56 -4.92 10.87
C TYR A 243 -2.59 -4.66 11.97
N TYR A 244 -3.46 -5.64 12.20
CA TYR A 244 -4.55 -5.55 13.16
C TYR A 244 -4.53 -6.77 14.07
N VAL A 245 -4.34 -6.55 15.36
CA VAL A 245 -4.29 -7.60 16.37
C VAL A 245 -5.49 -7.49 17.30
N GLN A 246 -6.22 -8.58 17.44
CA GLN A 246 -7.21 -8.72 18.49
C GLN A 246 -6.71 -9.76 19.50
N CYS A 247 -6.11 -9.26 20.58
CA CYS A 247 -5.66 -10.11 21.66
C CYS A 247 -6.86 -10.48 22.57
N PRO A 248 -7.20 -11.77 22.73
CA PRO A 248 -8.32 -12.20 23.59
C PRO A 248 -8.05 -12.00 25.08
N THR A 249 -6.77 -11.90 25.47
CA THR A 249 -6.35 -11.63 26.83
C THR A 249 -5.97 -10.16 27.00
N PRO A 250 -6.22 -9.53 28.18
CA PRO A 250 -5.86 -8.14 28.41
C PRO A 250 -4.36 -7.97 28.70
N MET A 251 -3.51 -8.53 27.82
CA MET A 251 -2.06 -8.56 27.99
C MET A 251 -1.38 -8.00 26.74
N TRP A 252 -0.10 -7.67 26.88
CA TRP A 252 0.73 -7.19 25.79
C TRP A 252 0.91 -8.27 24.70
N TYR A 253 0.95 -7.88 23.44
CA TYR A 253 1.02 -8.79 22.30
C TYR A 253 2.21 -8.52 21.36
N GLY A 254 2.98 -7.45 21.60
CA GLY A 254 3.92 -6.89 20.63
C GLY A 254 5.33 -7.45 20.68
N GLU A 255 5.62 -8.51 21.44
CA GLU A 255 6.97 -9.05 21.61
C GLU A 255 7.42 -10.02 20.49
N GLY A 256 6.57 -10.29 19.49
CA GLY A 256 6.92 -11.16 18.38
C GLY A 256 7.80 -10.44 17.35
N ASP A 257 8.93 -11.03 16.99
CA ASP A 257 9.82 -10.48 15.96
C ASP A 257 9.24 -10.65 14.57
N ASP A 258 9.35 -9.63 13.71
CA ASP A 258 9.15 -9.80 12.29
C ASP A 258 10.39 -10.42 11.65
N MET A 259 10.16 -11.40 10.77
CA MET A 259 11.22 -12.16 10.11
C MET A 259 11.05 -12.11 8.60
N TRP A 260 12.12 -11.75 7.88
CA TRP A 260 12.11 -11.61 6.42
C TRP A 260 13.05 -12.60 5.77
N PHE A 261 12.49 -13.44 4.91
CA PHE A 261 13.21 -14.44 4.11
C PHE A 261 13.18 -13.99 2.66
N ILE A 262 14.33 -13.62 2.11
CA ILE A 262 14.44 -13.00 0.78
C ILE A 262 15.17 -13.98 -0.15
N ASP A 263 14.68 -14.11 -1.39
CA ASP A 263 15.32 -14.92 -2.46
C ASP A 263 15.61 -16.37 -2.07
N GLY A 264 14.71 -17.00 -1.29
CA GLY A 264 14.79 -18.42 -0.91
C GLY A 264 15.72 -18.70 0.27
N GLU A 265 16.02 -17.70 1.06
CA GLU A 265 16.76 -17.85 2.32
C GLU A 265 16.08 -18.86 3.25
N LYS A 266 16.91 -19.63 3.97
CA LYS A 266 16.44 -20.56 5.00
C LYS A 266 16.45 -19.97 6.41
N GLN A 267 17.16 -18.87 6.57
CA GLN A 267 17.22 -18.07 7.78
C GLN A 267 16.91 -16.63 7.41
N ALA A 268 16.13 -15.95 8.22
CA ALA A 268 15.78 -14.58 7.96
C ALA A 268 17.03 -13.68 7.93
N SER A 269 17.15 -12.86 6.90
CA SER A 269 18.23 -11.87 6.78
C SER A 269 17.89 -10.53 7.45
N LEU A 270 16.60 -10.26 7.65
CA LEU A 270 16.11 -9.11 8.42
C LEU A 270 15.21 -9.64 9.53
N ILE A 271 15.48 -9.23 10.76
CA ILE A 271 14.71 -9.60 11.95
C ILE A 271 14.46 -8.33 12.75
N GLY A 272 13.19 -8.08 13.07
CA GLY A 272 12.77 -6.99 13.93
C GLY A 272 12.92 -7.35 15.41
N THR A 273 12.41 -6.48 16.28
CA THR A 273 12.49 -6.64 17.74
C THR A 273 11.11 -6.58 18.40
N GLY A 274 10.06 -6.51 17.64
CA GLY A 274 8.68 -6.41 18.08
C GLY A 274 7.73 -6.09 16.93
N THR A 275 6.46 -6.23 17.18
CA THR A 275 5.38 -6.02 16.18
C THR A 275 4.39 -4.92 16.58
N GLU A 276 4.72 -4.09 17.57
CA GLU A 276 3.97 -2.92 18.02
C GLU A 276 4.15 -1.66 17.16
#